data_294389679538e6242e492680cdef04f5
#
_entry.id   294389679538e6242e492680cdef04f5
#
_cell.length_a   1.000
_cell.length_b   1.000
_cell.length_c   1.000
_cell.angle_alpha   90.00
_cell.angle_beta   90.00
_cell.angle_gamma   90.00
#
_symmetry.space_group_name_H-M   'P 1'
#
loop_
_entity.id
_entity.type
_entity.pdbx_description
1 polymer ?
#
loop_
_entity_poly.entity_id
_entity_poly.type
_entity_poly.pdbx_seq_one_letter_code
_entity_poly.pdbx_strand_id
1 'polypeptide(L)'
;RWMLFAWLAALGVVGVAGLVDFWLWGYDYGHNLDPTAAIKVPGMTYQPPVFGSKALLNFVANSWPALGGLIIMGAGVLTAIAGWWELRKGGPGASASGAAAVGLALVLLPLAGCGPSGPVPVSVGEDGCSQCLMTIADERYATELITKKGKVHFFDSVECLAAFYLEQDPDEVASLWVTDFHTQARMIQVQDAFFLRSKDLRSPMGMNLTAFGDGISRESVLNSFIGEILDWPGVLALVEEEGPPGAGMGGMHGGHAVGLVEGERLERDTSSGSGGTP
;
A
#
# COMPACT_ATOMS: atom_id res chain seq x y z
N ARG A 1 31.47 -23.51 -20.30
CA ARG A 1 32.17 -22.26 -19.92
C ARG A 1 31.57 -21.05 -20.62
N TRP A 2 31.47 -21.08 -21.96
CA TRP A 2 30.89 -19.94 -22.70
C TRP A 2 29.46 -19.58 -22.25
N MET A 3 28.60 -20.58 -22.04
CA MET A 3 27.23 -20.36 -21.51
C MET A 3 27.21 -19.69 -20.11
N LEU A 4 28.16 -20.02 -19.23
CA LEU A 4 28.25 -19.38 -17.90
C LEU A 4 28.58 -17.90 -18.02
N PHE A 5 29.55 -17.55 -18.92
CA PHE A 5 29.87 -16.14 -19.17
C PHE A 5 28.76 -15.39 -19.86
N ALA A 6 28.06 -16.02 -20.81
CA ALA A 6 26.90 -15.44 -21.45
C ALA A 6 25.80 -15.14 -20.41
N TRP A 7 25.56 -16.04 -19.47
CA TRP A 7 24.62 -15.86 -18.36
C TRP A 7 25.05 -14.73 -17.42
N LEU A 8 26.29 -14.71 -16.98
CA LEU A 8 26.83 -13.64 -16.14
C LEU A 8 26.75 -12.27 -16.81
N ALA A 9 27.07 -12.22 -18.10
CA ALA A 9 26.96 -11.01 -18.90
C ALA A 9 25.47 -10.56 -19.01
N ALA A 10 24.56 -11.49 -19.26
CA ALA A 10 23.12 -11.20 -19.33
C ALA A 10 22.59 -10.66 -18.00
N LEU A 11 22.96 -11.30 -16.88
CA LEU A 11 22.58 -10.83 -15.54
C LEU A 11 23.17 -9.44 -15.24
N GLY A 12 24.41 -9.19 -15.63
CA GLY A 12 25.05 -7.88 -15.49
C GLY A 12 24.31 -6.80 -16.29
N VAL A 13 23.95 -7.10 -17.55
CA VAL A 13 23.21 -6.18 -18.42
C VAL A 13 21.82 -5.87 -17.84
N VAL A 14 21.08 -6.89 -17.40
CA VAL A 14 19.76 -6.71 -16.78
C VAL A 14 19.86 -5.90 -15.47
N GLY A 15 20.88 -6.17 -14.64
CA GLY A 15 21.10 -5.42 -13.40
C GLY A 15 21.41 -3.94 -13.66
N VAL A 16 22.29 -3.65 -14.63
CA VAL A 16 22.61 -2.26 -15.02
C VAL A 16 21.39 -1.58 -15.64
N ALA A 17 20.66 -2.26 -16.52
CA ALA A 17 19.44 -1.72 -17.13
C ALA A 17 18.39 -1.37 -16.07
N GLY A 18 18.18 -2.23 -15.08
CA GLY A 18 17.26 -1.96 -13.97
C GLY A 18 17.67 -0.76 -13.10
N LEU A 19 18.98 -0.60 -12.83
CA LEU A 19 19.48 0.58 -12.10
C LEU A 19 19.31 1.87 -12.91
N VAL A 20 19.56 1.82 -14.21
CA VAL A 20 19.37 2.96 -15.12
C VAL A 20 17.89 3.33 -15.22
N ASP A 21 17.02 2.34 -15.37
CA ASP A 21 15.57 2.55 -15.42
C ASP A 21 15.06 3.20 -14.13
N PHE A 22 15.47 2.67 -12.97
CA PHE A 22 15.13 3.23 -11.66
C PHE A 22 15.64 4.67 -11.51
N TRP A 23 16.84 4.97 -11.99
CA TRP A 23 17.39 6.32 -11.95
C TRP A 23 16.62 7.26 -12.89
N LEU A 24 16.29 6.83 -14.12
CA LEU A 24 15.51 7.61 -15.08
C LEU A 24 14.11 7.91 -14.54
N TRP A 25 13.46 6.91 -13.96
CA TRP A 25 12.16 7.08 -13.32
C TRP A 25 12.23 8.10 -12.17
N GLY A 26 13.21 7.95 -11.27
CA GLY A 26 13.40 8.89 -10.17
C GLY A 26 13.75 10.31 -10.65
N TYR A 27 14.49 10.44 -11.77
CA TYR A 27 14.79 11.72 -12.39
C TYR A 27 13.52 12.38 -12.95
N ASP A 28 12.72 11.63 -13.69
CA ASP A 28 11.47 12.14 -14.30
C ASP A 28 10.50 12.61 -13.22
N TYR A 29 10.27 11.79 -12.22
CA TYR A 29 9.42 12.13 -11.05
C TYR A 29 9.95 13.34 -10.26
N GLY A 30 11.26 13.51 -10.16
CA GLY A 30 11.87 14.59 -9.39
C GLY A 30 11.93 15.93 -10.14
N HIS A 31 11.88 15.93 -11.47
CA HIS A 31 12.09 17.12 -12.29
C HIS A 31 10.84 17.53 -13.09
N ASN A 32 10.02 16.58 -13.52
CA ASN A 32 8.82 16.81 -14.35
C ASN A 32 7.55 16.72 -13.49
N LEU A 33 7.45 17.64 -12.51
CA LEU A 33 6.28 17.70 -11.65
C LEU A 33 5.04 18.17 -12.42
N ASP A 34 3.90 17.55 -12.11
CA ASP A 34 2.60 17.95 -12.63
C ASP A 34 2.37 19.46 -12.44
N PRO A 35 1.95 20.22 -13.49
CA PRO A 35 1.62 21.63 -13.37
C PRO A 35 0.61 21.96 -12.28
N THR A 36 -0.24 21.02 -11.91
CA THR A 36 -1.29 21.17 -10.89
C THR A 36 -0.87 20.72 -9.49
N ALA A 37 0.38 20.18 -9.29
CA ALA A 37 0.85 19.74 -8.00
C ALA A 37 0.79 20.86 -6.94
N ALA A 38 0.23 20.52 -5.77
CA ALA A 38 -0.08 21.47 -4.70
C ALA A 38 1.15 22.15 -4.08
N ILE A 39 2.32 21.50 -4.12
CA ILE A 39 3.55 22.02 -3.52
C ILE A 39 4.66 22.00 -4.57
N LYS A 40 5.04 23.18 -5.06
CA LYS A 40 6.19 23.38 -5.92
C LYS A 40 7.07 24.48 -5.36
N VAL A 41 8.31 24.15 -5.05
CA VAL A 41 9.32 25.15 -4.70
C VAL A 41 10.21 25.35 -5.91
N PRO A 42 10.21 26.56 -6.53
CA PRO A 42 11.03 26.85 -7.68
C PRO A 42 12.53 26.57 -7.40
N GLY A 43 13.18 25.83 -8.30
CA GLY A 43 14.60 25.52 -8.17
C GLY A 43 14.94 24.33 -7.27
N MET A 44 13.96 23.64 -6.67
CA MET A 44 14.17 22.43 -5.89
C MET A 44 13.87 21.19 -6.74
N THR A 45 14.76 20.18 -6.65
CA THR A 45 14.55 18.86 -7.25
C THR A 45 14.06 17.89 -6.18
N TYR A 46 12.97 17.18 -6.48
CA TYR A 46 12.35 16.19 -5.58
C TYR A 46 12.85 14.75 -5.84
N GLN A 47 13.94 14.62 -6.57
CA GLN A 47 14.52 13.31 -6.90
C GLN A 47 15.01 12.60 -5.64
N PRO A 48 14.46 11.39 -5.34
CA PRO A 48 14.98 10.55 -4.26
C PRO A 48 16.39 10.03 -4.59
N PRO A 49 17.21 9.72 -3.59
CA PRO A 49 18.53 9.14 -3.84
C PRO A 49 18.38 7.68 -4.35
N VAL A 50 19.26 7.24 -5.25
CA VAL A 50 19.34 5.82 -5.65
C VAL A 50 19.83 4.97 -4.49
N PHE A 51 20.79 5.50 -3.73
CA PHE A 51 21.32 4.90 -2.50
C PHE A 51 21.51 5.97 -1.43
N GLY A 52 21.23 5.62 -0.18
CA GLY A 52 21.44 6.50 0.97
C GLY A 52 20.19 7.29 1.36
N SER A 53 20.42 8.39 2.07
CA SER A 53 19.36 9.23 2.62
C SER A 53 19.49 10.65 2.10
N LYS A 54 18.35 11.27 1.72
CA LYS A 54 18.27 12.67 1.29
C LYS A 54 17.07 13.34 1.95
N ALA A 55 17.32 14.49 2.57
CA ALA A 55 16.23 15.33 3.08
C ALA A 55 15.54 16.04 1.92
N LEU A 56 14.22 15.90 1.82
CA LEU A 56 13.35 16.51 0.84
C LEU A 56 12.28 17.30 1.61
N LEU A 57 12.44 18.61 1.68
CA LEU A 57 11.58 19.50 2.49
C LEU A 57 11.57 19.06 3.97
N ASN A 58 10.43 18.57 4.46
CA ASN A 58 10.19 18.17 5.85
C ASN A 58 10.26 16.64 6.08
N PHE A 59 10.65 15.86 5.08
CA PHE A 59 10.82 14.41 5.22
C PHE A 59 12.16 13.94 4.68
N VAL A 60 12.60 12.76 5.11
CA VAL A 60 13.85 12.13 4.67
C VAL A 60 13.54 10.92 3.83
N ALA A 61 13.93 10.96 2.55
CA ALA A 61 13.83 9.80 1.67
C ALA A 61 15.03 8.88 1.91
N ASN A 62 14.77 7.65 2.30
CA ASN A 62 15.77 6.61 2.55
C ASN A 62 15.67 5.53 1.48
N SER A 63 16.77 5.30 0.74
CA SER A 63 16.88 4.27 -0.29
C SER A 63 18.00 3.31 0.05
N TRP A 64 17.68 2.25 0.78
CA TRP A 64 18.60 1.17 1.11
C TRP A 64 18.05 -0.17 0.62
N PRO A 65 18.91 -1.07 0.10
CA PRO A 65 18.45 -2.38 -0.32
C PRO A 65 17.90 -3.16 0.88
N ALA A 66 16.65 -3.57 0.78
CA ALA A 66 16.03 -4.48 1.75
C ALA A 66 16.65 -5.87 1.67
N LEU A 67 16.26 -6.77 2.57
CA LEU A 67 16.82 -8.14 2.69
C LEU A 67 16.85 -8.86 1.33
N GLY A 68 15.79 -8.75 0.51
CA GLY A 68 15.74 -9.34 -0.83
C GLY A 68 16.84 -8.79 -1.76
N GLY A 69 17.09 -7.48 -1.74
CA GLY A 69 18.17 -6.85 -2.50
C GLY A 69 19.55 -7.34 -2.06
N LEU A 70 19.78 -7.48 -0.75
CA LEU A 70 21.03 -8.02 -0.21
C LEU A 70 21.26 -9.48 -0.62
N ILE A 71 20.21 -10.31 -0.64
CA ILE A 71 20.28 -11.72 -1.08
C ILE A 71 20.66 -11.78 -2.56
N ILE A 72 20.03 -10.98 -3.42
CA ILE A 72 20.33 -10.92 -4.87
C ILE A 72 21.78 -10.48 -5.11
N MET A 73 22.24 -9.44 -4.41
CA MET A 73 23.63 -8.96 -4.49
C MET A 73 24.60 -10.06 -4.02
N GLY A 74 24.32 -10.73 -2.91
CA GLY A 74 25.11 -11.84 -2.39
C GLY A 74 25.19 -13.01 -3.38
N ALA A 75 24.08 -13.41 -3.97
CA ALA A 75 24.02 -14.45 -5.00
C ALA A 75 24.85 -14.06 -6.24
N GLY A 76 24.78 -12.80 -6.68
CA GLY A 76 25.60 -12.28 -7.77
C GLY A 76 27.10 -12.36 -7.49
N VAL A 77 27.52 -11.97 -6.29
CA VAL A 77 28.92 -12.05 -5.84
C VAL A 77 29.40 -13.50 -5.78
N LEU A 78 28.62 -14.42 -5.21
CA LEU A 78 28.96 -15.85 -5.14
C LEU A 78 29.08 -16.46 -6.54
N THR A 79 28.20 -16.10 -7.45
CA THR A 79 28.23 -16.57 -8.84
C THR A 79 29.47 -16.05 -9.58
N ALA A 80 29.84 -14.79 -9.35
CA ALA A 80 31.06 -14.20 -9.90
C ALA A 80 32.32 -14.88 -9.36
N ILE A 81 32.40 -15.17 -8.06
CA ILE A 81 33.51 -15.89 -7.42
C ILE A 81 33.62 -17.32 -8.00
N ALA A 82 32.48 -18.02 -8.10
CA ALA A 82 32.47 -19.36 -8.70
C ALA A 82 32.97 -19.34 -10.16
N GLY A 83 32.50 -18.39 -10.95
CA GLY A 83 32.98 -18.19 -12.33
C GLY A 83 34.47 -17.90 -12.40
N TRP A 84 34.99 -17.06 -11.53
CA TRP A 84 36.41 -16.75 -11.44
C TRP A 84 37.29 -17.95 -11.02
N TRP A 85 36.79 -18.78 -10.10
CA TRP A 85 37.43 -20.03 -9.67
C TRP A 85 37.49 -21.05 -10.79
N GLU A 86 36.41 -21.21 -11.57
CA GLU A 86 36.41 -22.06 -12.78
C GLU A 86 37.41 -21.61 -13.86
N LEU A 87 37.58 -20.31 -14.00
CA LEU A 87 38.61 -19.76 -14.89
C LEU A 87 40.04 -20.13 -14.44
N ARG A 88 40.32 -20.06 -13.15
CA ARG A 88 41.65 -20.35 -12.59
C ARG A 88 42.01 -21.83 -12.62
N LYS A 89 41.01 -22.72 -12.50
CA LYS A 89 41.24 -24.19 -12.44
C LYS A 89 41.62 -24.86 -13.78
N GLY A 90 41.69 -24.16 -14.89
CA GLY A 90 42.36 -24.51 -16.13
C GLY A 90 42.13 -25.92 -16.73
N GLY A 91 41.25 -26.78 -16.23
CA GLY A 91 41.08 -28.17 -16.64
C GLY A 91 39.71 -28.51 -17.24
N PRO A 92 39.64 -29.36 -18.27
CA PRO A 92 38.37 -29.82 -18.85
C PRO A 92 37.88 -31.05 -18.05
N GLY A 93 37.22 -30.84 -16.89
CA GLY A 93 36.84 -32.02 -16.13
C GLY A 93 35.94 -31.88 -14.91
N ALA A 94 35.38 -30.73 -14.64
CA ALA A 94 34.39 -30.62 -13.57
C ALA A 94 33.01 -30.45 -14.17
N SER A 95 32.11 -31.39 -13.89
CA SER A 95 30.72 -31.40 -14.39
C SER A 95 30.00 -30.10 -14.06
N ALA A 96 29.70 -29.31 -15.07
CA ALA A 96 28.93 -28.07 -15.01
C ALA A 96 27.51 -28.27 -14.44
N SER A 97 27.16 -29.52 -14.20
CA SER A 97 25.83 -29.94 -13.71
C SER A 97 25.52 -29.45 -12.28
N GLY A 98 26.49 -29.44 -11.36
CA GLY A 98 26.28 -29.04 -9.98
C GLY A 98 26.15 -27.54 -9.79
N ALA A 99 27.01 -26.76 -10.45
CA ALA A 99 26.97 -25.28 -10.30
C ALA A 99 25.73 -24.65 -10.98
N ALA A 100 25.31 -25.23 -12.10
CA ALA A 100 24.06 -24.79 -12.77
C ALA A 100 22.80 -25.16 -11.94
N ALA A 101 22.77 -26.33 -11.30
CA ALA A 101 21.67 -26.74 -10.44
C ALA A 101 21.58 -25.88 -9.17
N VAL A 102 22.69 -25.52 -8.55
CA VAL A 102 22.73 -24.63 -7.38
C VAL A 102 22.35 -23.20 -7.79
N GLY A 103 22.81 -22.71 -8.91
CA GLY A 103 22.40 -21.39 -9.43
C GLY A 103 20.90 -21.32 -9.74
N LEU A 104 20.34 -22.35 -10.36
CA LEU A 104 18.91 -22.44 -10.66
C LEU A 104 18.06 -22.58 -9.41
N ALA A 105 18.51 -23.36 -8.43
CA ALA A 105 17.84 -23.51 -7.12
C ALA A 105 17.82 -22.19 -6.33
N LEU A 106 18.91 -21.41 -6.34
CA LEU A 106 19.00 -20.10 -5.69
C LEU A 106 18.13 -19.03 -6.37
N VAL A 107 17.89 -19.15 -7.68
CA VAL A 107 17.00 -18.24 -8.42
C VAL A 107 15.52 -18.60 -8.21
N LEU A 108 15.22 -19.88 -7.98
CA LEU A 108 13.84 -20.35 -7.77
C LEU A 108 13.36 -20.27 -6.31
N LEU A 109 14.27 -20.18 -5.33
CA LEU A 109 13.90 -20.04 -3.92
C LEU A 109 13.08 -18.77 -3.58
N PRO A 110 13.35 -17.57 -4.14
CA PRO A 110 12.56 -16.39 -3.83
C PRO A 110 11.20 -16.31 -4.51
N LEU A 111 10.85 -17.25 -5.39
CA LEU A 111 9.53 -17.31 -6.04
C LEU A 111 8.44 -17.88 -5.13
N ALA A 112 8.79 -18.49 -4.01
CA ALA A 112 7.88 -18.78 -2.92
C ALA A 112 7.74 -17.50 -2.06
N GLY A 113 7.08 -16.50 -2.57
CA GLY A 113 6.72 -15.29 -1.84
C GLY A 113 5.77 -15.65 -0.69
N CYS A 114 6.33 -15.91 0.49
CA CYS A 114 5.55 -15.91 1.71
C CYS A 114 5.20 -14.46 2.01
N GLY A 115 4.02 -14.02 1.59
CA GLY A 115 3.40 -12.83 2.15
C GLY A 115 3.22 -13.03 3.67
N PRO A 116 3.10 -11.96 4.46
CA PRO A 116 2.84 -12.09 5.89
C PRO A 116 1.57 -12.92 6.10
N SER A 117 1.69 -13.97 6.90
CA SER A 117 0.58 -14.88 7.25
C SER A 117 -0.26 -14.36 8.42
N GLY A 118 0.06 -13.15 8.94
CA GLY A 118 -0.59 -12.51 10.08
C GLY A 118 -0.34 -11.00 10.08
N PRO A 119 -0.89 -10.30 11.08
CA PRO A 119 -0.77 -8.85 11.17
C PRO A 119 0.69 -8.43 11.34
N VAL A 120 1.01 -7.26 10.81
CA VAL A 120 2.33 -6.63 10.90
C VAL A 120 2.27 -5.53 11.96
N PRO A 121 3.28 -5.39 12.85
CA PRO A 121 3.27 -4.33 13.84
C PRO A 121 3.18 -2.94 13.20
N VAL A 122 2.23 -2.13 13.67
CA VAL A 122 2.04 -0.75 13.23
C VAL A 122 3.02 0.16 13.96
N SER A 123 3.71 1.04 13.22
CA SER A 123 4.61 2.05 13.79
C SER A 123 3.84 3.36 13.98
N VAL A 124 3.34 3.58 15.21
CA VAL A 124 2.62 4.82 15.55
C VAL A 124 3.51 6.04 15.34
N GLY A 125 2.98 7.06 14.68
CA GLY A 125 3.72 8.28 14.34
C GLY A 125 4.55 8.20 13.04
N GLU A 126 4.70 6.99 12.45
CA GLU A 126 5.46 6.78 11.21
C GLU A 126 4.57 6.25 10.07
N ASP A 127 3.72 5.27 10.37
CA ASP A 127 2.83 4.68 9.36
C ASP A 127 1.65 5.59 9.04
N GLY A 128 1.28 5.63 7.76
CA GLY A 128 0.16 6.40 7.25
C GLY A 128 -1.07 5.54 6.97
N CYS A 129 -2.24 6.08 7.23
CA CYS A 129 -3.52 5.48 6.86
C CYS A 129 -3.69 5.47 5.34
N SER A 130 -3.97 4.30 4.76
CA SER A 130 -4.13 4.14 3.30
C SER A 130 -5.42 4.78 2.77
N GLN A 131 -6.39 5.10 3.63
CA GLN A 131 -7.66 5.72 3.25
C GLN A 131 -7.62 7.25 3.38
N CYS A 132 -7.36 7.76 4.58
CA CYS A 132 -7.41 9.21 4.85
C CYS A 132 -6.06 9.91 4.69
N LEU A 133 -4.96 9.17 4.48
CA LEU A 133 -3.59 9.64 4.30
C LEU A 133 -3.00 10.36 5.54
N MET A 134 -3.66 10.29 6.68
CA MET A 134 -3.13 10.81 7.95
C MET A 134 -2.21 9.79 8.61
N THR A 135 -1.29 10.30 9.45
CA THR A 135 -0.42 9.44 10.25
C THR A 135 -1.21 8.76 11.36
N ILE A 136 -0.98 7.47 11.57
CA ILE A 136 -1.61 6.70 12.65
C ILE A 136 -1.07 7.19 13.98
N ALA A 137 -1.95 7.77 14.80
CA ALA A 137 -1.59 8.41 16.05
C ALA A 137 -1.94 7.57 17.30
N ASP A 138 -2.86 6.62 17.18
CA ASP A 138 -3.34 5.81 18.31
C ASP A 138 -3.42 4.33 17.93
N GLU A 139 -2.53 3.53 18.52
CA GLU A 139 -2.44 2.09 18.28
C GLU A 139 -3.74 1.33 18.60
N ARG A 140 -4.55 1.83 19.54
CA ARG A 140 -5.80 1.20 19.98
C ARG A 140 -6.85 1.11 18.87
N TYR A 141 -6.77 1.99 17.88
CA TYR A 141 -7.68 2.05 16.74
C TYR A 141 -7.05 1.57 15.44
N ALA A 142 -5.76 1.26 15.46
CA ALA A 142 -5.04 0.82 14.27
C ALA A 142 -5.63 -0.48 13.70
N THR A 143 -5.76 -0.53 12.38
CA THR A 143 -6.30 -1.67 11.65
C THR A 143 -5.49 -1.96 10.40
N GLU A 144 -5.60 -3.19 9.87
CA GLU A 144 -4.85 -3.62 8.70
C GLU A 144 -5.71 -4.42 7.72
N LEU A 145 -5.39 -4.26 6.44
CA LEU A 145 -5.84 -5.13 5.36
C LEU A 145 -4.63 -5.74 4.68
N ILE A 146 -4.61 -7.06 4.56
CA ILE A 146 -3.58 -7.79 3.83
C ILE A 146 -4.19 -8.35 2.55
N THR A 147 -3.58 -8.03 1.41
CA THR A 147 -4.02 -8.55 0.12
C THR A 147 -3.47 -9.95 -0.14
N LYS A 148 -4.11 -10.73 -1.04
CA LYS A 148 -3.60 -12.04 -1.49
C LYS A 148 -2.20 -11.97 -2.11
N LYS A 149 -1.78 -10.80 -2.58
CA LYS A 149 -0.42 -10.53 -3.09
C LYS A 149 0.58 -10.21 -1.98
N GLY A 150 0.14 -10.18 -0.71
CA GLY A 150 0.99 -9.91 0.46
C GLY A 150 1.25 -8.43 0.73
N LYS A 151 0.53 -7.51 0.07
CA LYS A 151 0.61 -6.09 0.39
C LYS A 151 -0.19 -5.79 1.64
N VAL A 152 0.41 -5.08 2.58
CA VAL A 152 -0.22 -4.62 3.81
C VAL A 152 -0.64 -3.16 3.65
N HIS A 153 -1.87 -2.87 4.05
CA HIS A 153 -2.43 -1.53 4.14
C HIS A 153 -2.78 -1.25 5.59
N PHE A 154 -2.28 -0.15 6.13
CA PHE A 154 -2.56 0.28 7.49
C PHE A 154 -3.64 1.36 7.50
N PHE A 155 -4.43 1.40 8.59
CA PHE A 155 -5.46 2.40 8.77
C PHE A 155 -5.47 2.87 10.24
N ASP A 156 -5.88 4.10 10.45
CA ASP A 156 -5.95 4.73 11.76
C ASP A 156 -7.26 4.44 12.53
N SER A 157 -8.22 3.81 11.86
CA SER A 157 -9.52 3.48 12.45
C SER A 157 -10.26 2.38 11.69
N VAL A 158 -11.24 1.79 12.34
CA VAL A 158 -12.17 0.79 11.77
C VAL A 158 -12.94 1.37 10.58
N GLU A 159 -13.33 2.65 10.67
CA GLU A 159 -14.06 3.36 9.63
C GLU A 159 -13.24 3.48 8.34
N CYS A 160 -11.96 3.77 8.48
CA CYS A 160 -11.05 3.86 7.34
C CYS A 160 -10.82 2.49 6.70
N LEU A 161 -10.66 1.44 7.50
CA LEU A 161 -10.58 0.06 7.00
C LEU A 161 -11.85 -0.31 6.24
N ALA A 162 -13.02 -0.02 6.80
CA ALA A 162 -14.30 -0.36 6.19
C ALA A 162 -14.51 0.39 4.85
N ALA A 163 -14.24 1.71 4.83
CA ALA A 163 -14.34 2.52 3.63
C ALA A 163 -13.40 2.01 2.52
N PHE A 164 -12.15 1.72 2.87
CA PHE A 164 -11.19 1.16 1.92
C PHE A 164 -11.62 -0.22 1.41
N TYR A 165 -12.12 -1.09 2.30
CA TYR A 165 -12.58 -2.44 1.94
C TYR A 165 -13.76 -2.42 0.97
N LEU A 166 -14.69 -1.48 1.12
CA LEU A 166 -15.84 -1.32 0.21
C LEU A 166 -15.43 -0.95 -1.22
N GLU A 167 -14.26 -0.35 -1.41
CA GLU A 167 -13.70 0.01 -2.71
C GLU A 167 -12.85 -1.13 -3.33
N GLN A 168 -12.55 -2.20 -2.59
CA GLN A 168 -11.73 -3.32 -3.05
C GLN A 168 -12.57 -4.44 -3.63
N ASP A 169 -11.96 -5.22 -4.52
CA ASP A 169 -12.49 -6.53 -4.89
C ASP A 169 -12.28 -7.50 -3.70
N PRO A 170 -13.35 -8.07 -3.12
CA PRO A 170 -13.24 -9.02 -2.02
C PRO A 170 -12.33 -10.21 -2.34
N ASP A 171 -12.24 -10.58 -3.62
CA ASP A 171 -11.38 -11.66 -4.08
C ASP A 171 -9.88 -11.32 -4.03
N GLU A 172 -9.50 -10.06 -3.92
CA GLU A 172 -8.09 -9.66 -3.74
C GLU A 172 -7.66 -9.56 -2.27
N VAL A 173 -8.59 -9.56 -1.33
CA VAL A 173 -8.32 -9.48 0.11
C VAL A 173 -8.02 -10.84 0.69
N ALA A 174 -6.93 -10.95 1.46
CA ALA A 174 -6.54 -12.15 2.17
C ALA A 174 -7.05 -12.15 3.61
N SER A 175 -6.90 -11.05 4.33
CA SER A 175 -7.33 -10.92 5.73
C SER A 175 -7.50 -9.47 6.16
N LEU A 176 -8.37 -9.26 7.15
CA LEU A 176 -8.66 -7.99 7.79
C LEU A 176 -8.39 -8.11 9.27
N TRP A 177 -7.67 -7.14 9.85
CA TRP A 177 -7.24 -7.14 11.22
C TRP A 177 -7.59 -5.84 11.91
N VAL A 178 -8.03 -5.92 13.16
CA VAL A 178 -8.36 -4.79 14.01
C VAL A 178 -7.70 -4.96 15.37
N THR A 179 -7.31 -3.84 15.99
CA THR A 179 -6.76 -3.88 17.35
C THR A 179 -7.87 -4.08 18.36
N ASP A 180 -7.73 -5.09 19.23
CA ASP A 180 -8.62 -5.28 20.36
C ASP A 180 -8.37 -4.17 21.39
N PHE A 181 -9.37 -3.29 21.56
CA PHE A 181 -9.27 -2.15 22.46
C PHE A 181 -9.04 -2.55 23.92
N HIS A 182 -9.50 -3.73 24.33
CA HIS A 182 -9.35 -4.20 25.70
C HIS A 182 -7.91 -4.62 26.02
N THR A 183 -7.24 -5.30 25.07
CA THR A 183 -5.87 -5.81 25.27
C THR A 183 -4.78 -4.88 24.73
N GLN A 184 -5.14 -3.85 23.98
CA GLN A 184 -4.33 -2.74 23.45
C GLN A 184 -3.10 -3.07 22.58
N ALA A 185 -2.72 -4.30 22.42
CA ALA A 185 -1.55 -4.70 21.61
C ALA A 185 -1.82 -5.95 20.77
N ARG A 186 -3.03 -6.47 20.79
CA ARG A 186 -3.39 -7.68 20.06
C ARG A 186 -4.28 -7.33 18.89
N MET A 187 -3.79 -7.57 17.70
CA MET A 187 -4.63 -7.58 16.52
C MET A 187 -5.39 -8.89 16.42
N ILE A 188 -6.67 -8.80 16.13
CA ILE A 188 -7.60 -9.91 15.93
C ILE A 188 -8.21 -9.81 14.54
N GLN A 189 -8.66 -10.93 14.00
CA GLN A 189 -9.36 -10.90 12.73
C GLN A 189 -10.74 -10.23 12.89
N VAL A 190 -11.14 -9.49 11.88
CA VAL A 190 -12.42 -8.75 11.88
C VAL A 190 -13.62 -9.65 12.18
N GLN A 191 -13.61 -10.91 11.70
CA GLN A 191 -14.67 -11.89 11.96
C GLN A 191 -14.76 -12.36 13.41
N ASP A 192 -13.67 -12.22 14.18
CA ASP A 192 -13.59 -12.60 15.59
C ASP A 192 -13.86 -11.40 16.51
N ALA A 193 -14.07 -10.21 15.93
CA ALA A 193 -14.34 -8.99 16.65
C ALA A 193 -15.83 -8.66 16.68
N PHE A 194 -16.20 -7.86 17.67
CA PHE A 194 -17.43 -7.07 17.64
C PHE A 194 -17.07 -5.58 17.82
N PHE A 195 -17.95 -4.71 17.37
CA PHE A 195 -17.69 -3.29 17.31
C PHE A 195 -18.70 -2.54 18.17
N LEU A 196 -18.23 -1.60 18.96
CA LEU A 196 -19.07 -0.68 19.69
C LEU A 196 -19.04 0.67 18.99
N ARG A 197 -20.21 1.19 18.65
CA ARG A 197 -20.39 2.59 18.28
C ARG A 197 -20.80 3.37 19.52
N SER A 198 -19.90 4.22 20.03
CA SER A 198 -20.13 4.94 21.29
C SER A 198 -19.49 6.32 21.27
N LYS A 199 -20.22 7.34 21.74
CA LYS A 199 -19.67 8.69 21.93
C LYS A 199 -18.69 8.79 23.10
N ASP A 200 -18.64 7.77 23.96
CA ASP A 200 -17.71 7.68 25.08
C ASP A 200 -16.29 7.28 24.61
N LEU A 201 -16.21 6.57 23.47
CA LEU A 201 -14.96 6.15 22.84
C LEU A 201 -14.84 6.83 21.47
N ARG A 202 -13.98 7.86 21.42
CA ARG A 202 -13.80 8.66 20.20
C ARG A 202 -12.74 8.03 19.31
N SER A 203 -13.17 7.52 18.14
CA SER A 203 -12.25 7.09 17.10
C SER A 203 -11.61 8.30 16.40
N PRO A 204 -10.43 8.16 15.82
CA PRO A 204 -9.73 9.24 15.10
C PRO A 204 -10.57 9.90 14.00
N MET A 205 -11.41 9.13 13.32
CA MET A 205 -12.21 9.61 12.19
C MET A 205 -13.64 10.02 12.53
N GLY A 206 -14.03 9.87 13.80
CA GLY A 206 -15.25 10.48 14.35
C GLY A 206 -16.55 9.68 14.19
N MET A 207 -16.54 8.50 13.56
CA MET A 207 -17.72 7.59 13.59
C MET A 207 -17.84 6.86 14.90
N ASN A 208 -16.79 6.95 15.76
CA ASN A 208 -16.74 6.43 17.12
C ASN A 208 -16.89 4.89 17.17
N LEU A 209 -16.29 4.20 16.23
CA LEU A 209 -16.23 2.75 16.18
C LEU A 209 -14.98 2.22 16.90
N THR A 210 -15.19 1.26 17.78
CA THR A 210 -14.12 0.62 18.56
C THR A 210 -14.28 -0.89 18.50
N ALA A 211 -13.20 -1.60 18.18
CA ALA A 211 -13.20 -3.05 18.08
C ALA A 211 -12.87 -3.71 19.42
N PHE A 212 -13.54 -4.81 19.73
CA PHE A 212 -13.32 -5.64 20.89
C PHE A 212 -13.24 -7.12 20.49
N GLY A 213 -12.35 -7.86 21.15
CA GLY A 213 -12.18 -9.30 20.98
C GLY A 213 -12.99 -10.14 21.97
N ASP A 214 -12.68 -11.43 21.97
CA ASP A 214 -13.30 -12.44 22.83
C ASP A 214 -12.91 -12.34 24.31
N GLY A 215 -11.90 -11.52 24.64
CA GLY A 215 -11.42 -11.30 26.02
C GLY A 215 -12.40 -10.53 26.91
N ILE A 216 -13.44 -9.94 26.34
CA ILE A 216 -14.48 -9.19 27.06
C ILE A 216 -15.86 -9.51 26.47
N SER A 217 -16.88 -9.67 27.32
CA SER A 217 -18.24 -9.91 26.83
C SER A 217 -18.90 -8.62 26.34
N ARG A 218 -19.77 -8.73 25.32
CA ARG A 218 -20.59 -7.61 24.81
C ARG A 218 -21.39 -6.93 25.91
N GLU A 219 -21.90 -7.72 26.86
CA GLU A 219 -22.65 -7.24 27.99
C GLU A 219 -21.79 -6.38 28.94
N SER A 220 -20.54 -6.82 29.21
CA SER A 220 -19.60 -6.05 30.02
C SER A 220 -19.22 -4.73 29.36
N VAL A 221 -19.08 -4.70 28.04
CA VAL A 221 -18.81 -3.47 27.28
C VAL A 221 -19.99 -2.51 27.36
N LEU A 222 -21.23 -3.00 27.18
CA LEU A 222 -22.45 -2.17 27.29
C LEU A 222 -22.74 -1.69 28.71
N ASN A 223 -22.28 -2.41 29.74
CA ASN A 223 -22.34 -1.94 31.12
C ASN A 223 -21.32 -0.81 31.40
N SER A 224 -20.25 -0.73 30.62
CA SER A 224 -19.18 0.27 30.79
C SER A 224 -19.35 1.49 29.89
N PHE A 225 -19.94 1.32 28.73
CA PHE A 225 -20.07 2.36 27.70
C PHE A 225 -21.48 2.38 27.11
N ILE A 226 -22.04 3.56 26.91
CA ILE A 226 -23.33 3.73 26.25
C ILE A 226 -23.11 3.69 24.73
N GLY A 227 -23.73 2.72 24.03
CA GLY A 227 -23.57 2.61 22.60
C GLY A 227 -24.34 1.46 21.98
N GLU A 228 -24.08 1.24 20.71
CA GLU A 228 -24.65 0.18 19.89
C GLU A 228 -23.55 -0.82 19.52
N ILE A 229 -23.85 -2.11 19.64
CA ILE A 229 -22.94 -3.17 19.20
C ILE A 229 -23.28 -3.56 17.76
N LEU A 230 -22.24 -3.57 16.93
CA LEU A 230 -22.29 -3.97 15.53
C LEU A 230 -21.39 -5.18 15.31
N ASP A 231 -21.73 -5.97 14.32
CA ASP A 231 -20.82 -6.92 13.66
C ASP A 231 -20.19 -6.27 12.43
N TRP A 232 -19.27 -6.97 11.76
CA TRP A 232 -18.60 -6.41 10.59
C TRP A 232 -19.55 -6.01 9.45
N PRO A 233 -20.55 -6.82 9.06
CA PRO A 233 -21.56 -6.38 8.11
C PRO A 233 -22.30 -5.10 8.54
N GLY A 234 -22.58 -4.95 9.82
CA GLY A 234 -23.20 -3.73 10.37
C GLY A 234 -22.27 -2.51 10.26
N VAL A 235 -20.97 -2.69 10.47
CA VAL A 235 -19.97 -1.62 10.25
C VAL A 235 -19.93 -1.20 8.79
N LEU A 236 -19.91 -2.16 7.85
CA LEU A 236 -19.91 -1.86 6.41
C LEU A 236 -21.18 -1.09 6.00
N ALA A 237 -22.34 -1.54 6.44
CA ALA A 237 -23.61 -0.86 6.14
C ALA A 237 -23.62 0.57 6.70
N LEU A 238 -23.10 0.78 7.90
CA LEU A 238 -23.00 2.09 8.53
C LEU A 238 -22.09 3.04 7.73
N VAL A 239 -20.91 2.55 7.30
CA VAL A 239 -19.95 3.36 6.52
C VAL A 239 -20.47 3.64 5.11
N GLU A 240 -21.22 2.72 4.51
CA GLU A 240 -21.88 2.94 3.23
C GLU A 240 -22.99 4.00 3.32
N GLU A 241 -23.76 4.02 4.42
CA GLU A 241 -24.84 5.00 4.65
C GLU A 241 -24.31 6.40 4.99
N GLU A 242 -23.33 6.50 5.88
CA GLU A 242 -22.78 7.80 6.33
C GLU A 242 -21.70 8.37 5.41
N GLY A 243 -21.20 7.56 4.48
CA GLY A 243 -20.10 7.89 3.56
C GLY A 243 -18.71 7.71 4.19
N PRO A 244 -17.63 7.79 3.35
CA PRO A 244 -16.28 7.56 3.84
C PRO A 244 -15.89 8.63 4.86
N PRO A 245 -15.16 8.24 5.93
CA PRO A 245 -14.74 9.17 6.96
C PRO A 245 -13.85 10.28 6.37
N GLY A 246 -14.11 11.53 6.76
CA GLY A 246 -13.39 12.71 6.26
C GLY A 246 -14.02 13.39 5.03
N ALA A 247 -15.06 12.86 4.43
CA ALA A 247 -15.74 13.49 3.29
C ALA A 247 -16.35 14.88 3.64
N GLY A 248 -16.54 15.18 4.91
CA GLY A 248 -17.04 16.47 5.40
C GLY A 248 -15.98 17.53 5.67
N MET A 249 -14.69 17.20 5.67
CA MET A 249 -13.59 18.12 6.02
C MET A 249 -12.71 18.57 4.84
N GLY A 250 -12.97 18.12 3.62
CA GLY A 250 -12.13 18.46 2.49
C GLY A 250 -12.86 18.37 1.16
N GLY A 251 -13.64 19.38 0.84
CA GLY A 251 -14.07 19.61 -0.53
C GLY A 251 -12.89 20.01 -1.40
N MET A 252 -12.01 19.08 -1.78
CA MET A 252 -11.00 19.24 -2.82
C MET A 252 -10.29 17.91 -3.15
N HIS A 253 -11.05 16.91 -3.56
CA HIS A 253 -10.48 15.89 -4.45
C HIS A 253 -11.59 15.45 -5.39
N GLY A 254 -11.41 15.82 -6.67
CA GLY A 254 -12.39 15.60 -7.73
C GLY A 254 -12.65 14.12 -7.96
N GLY A 255 -13.86 13.71 -7.65
CA GLY A 255 -14.38 12.44 -8.09
C GLY A 255 -14.55 12.46 -9.62
N HIS A 256 -13.89 11.56 -10.31
CA HIS A 256 -14.29 11.18 -11.67
C HIS A 256 -15.58 10.35 -11.57
N ALA A 257 -16.69 11.05 -11.42
CA ALA A 257 -17.98 10.49 -11.75
C ALA A 257 -18.06 10.42 -13.28
N VAL A 258 -17.96 9.22 -13.84
CA VAL A 258 -18.34 8.97 -15.23
C VAL A 258 -19.86 9.07 -15.28
N GLY A 259 -20.36 10.27 -15.53
CA GLY A 259 -21.76 10.52 -15.82
C GLY A 259 -22.10 9.95 -17.20
N LEU A 260 -22.92 8.92 -17.20
CA LEU A 260 -23.65 8.50 -18.38
C LEU A 260 -24.57 9.65 -18.79
N VAL A 261 -24.20 10.34 -19.87
CA VAL A 261 -25.06 11.34 -20.51
C VAL A 261 -26.11 10.61 -21.33
N GLU A 262 -27.27 10.49 -20.77
CA GLU A 262 -28.48 10.10 -21.48
C GLU A 262 -28.89 11.27 -22.39
N GLY A 263 -28.96 10.97 -23.70
CA GLY A 263 -29.22 11.96 -24.73
C GLY A 263 -30.67 12.44 -24.69
N GLU A 264 -30.86 13.70 -24.38
CA GLU A 264 -32.14 14.40 -24.62
C GLU A 264 -32.04 15.28 -25.86
N ARG A 265 -32.90 14.91 -26.78
CA ARG A 265 -33.09 15.44 -28.13
C ARG A 265 -33.66 16.85 -28.06
N LEU A 266 -32.89 17.86 -28.45
CA LEU A 266 -33.40 19.23 -28.69
C LEU A 266 -34.20 19.27 -29.98
N GLU A 267 -35.50 19.35 -29.87
CA GLU A 267 -36.39 19.83 -30.94
C GLU A 267 -36.20 21.32 -31.20
N ARG A 268 -35.99 21.58 -32.45
CA ARG A 268 -35.82 22.92 -33.03
C ARG A 268 -37.22 23.48 -33.27
N ASP A 269 -37.60 24.51 -32.57
CA ASP A 269 -38.77 25.28 -32.92
C ASP A 269 -38.37 26.65 -33.49
N THR A 270 -38.75 26.82 -34.75
CA THR A 270 -38.61 28.03 -35.52
C THR A 270 -39.95 28.77 -35.46
N SER A 271 -40.01 29.97 -34.93
CA SER A 271 -41.02 30.92 -35.35
C SER A 271 -40.56 32.37 -35.22
N SER A 272 -40.60 32.99 -36.33
CA SER A 272 -40.51 34.37 -36.76
C SER A 272 -41.41 35.38 -36.01
N GLY A 273 -41.00 36.66 -36.06
CA GLY A 273 -41.88 37.81 -35.84
C GLY A 273 -41.14 39.03 -35.35
N SER A 274 -40.63 39.82 -36.19
CA SER A 274 -41.01 41.13 -36.79
C SER A 274 -41.43 42.20 -35.78
N GLY A 275 -40.74 43.36 -35.88
CA GLY A 275 -41.42 44.62 -35.80
C GLY A 275 -40.97 45.61 -34.74
N GLY A 276 -40.33 46.71 -35.19
CA GLY A 276 -40.81 48.07 -34.92
C GLY A 276 -39.95 48.97 -34.03
N THR A 277 -39.20 49.82 -34.67
CA THR A 277 -38.76 51.12 -34.16
C THR A 277 -39.95 52.12 -34.05
N PRO A 278 -39.84 53.25 -33.34
CA PRO A 278 -38.87 54.30 -33.65
C PRO A 278 -37.90 54.63 -32.51
#